data_4963304d30a0a134d604e783e7b404ae
#
_entry.id   4963304d30a0a134d604e783e7b404ae
#
_cell.length_a   1.000
_cell.length_b   1.000
_cell.length_c   1.000
_cell.angle_alpha   90.00
_cell.angle_beta   90.00
_cell.angle_gamma   90.00
#
_symmetry.space_group_name_H-M   'P 1'
#
loop_
_entity.id
_entity.type
_entity.pdbx_description
1 polymer ?
#
loop_
_entity_poly.entity_id
_entity_poly.type
_entity_poly.pdbx_seq_one_letter_code
_entity_poly.pdbx_strand_id
1 'polypeptide(L)'
;SEVYKKEKNSPLYDTDEEHNEMRIYCEELKRSLSKREEISFTLKGAAGRVKGTITQNKFNELIASYIARIEMLIETALEESSDTSETITSVLLVGGSSRIPAIQSMLKSMFDKEPTQAGNLDESVALGGAIYAGLKMIETNPDKVDTAITAGLKDVKLGEVASHYFGTTCLGVDKVLEKEVLQNSII
;
A
#
# COMPACT_ATOMS: atom_id res chain seq x y z
N SER A 1 -15.95 -5.42 -18.27
CA SER A 1 -17.38 -5.67 -18.58
C SER A 1 -17.88 -4.81 -19.74
N GLU A 2 -17.41 -3.55 -19.88
CA GLU A 2 -17.85 -2.64 -20.97
C GLU A 2 -17.59 -3.18 -22.38
N VAL A 3 -16.41 -3.76 -22.62
CA VAL A 3 -16.07 -4.35 -23.93
C VAL A 3 -17.05 -5.46 -24.29
N TYR A 4 -17.36 -6.35 -23.35
CA TYR A 4 -18.31 -7.44 -23.57
C TYR A 4 -19.71 -6.92 -23.83
N LYS A 5 -20.18 -5.96 -23.01
CA LYS A 5 -21.49 -5.33 -23.17
C LYS A 5 -21.63 -4.63 -24.54
N LYS A 6 -20.57 -3.97 -24.99
CA LYS A 6 -20.55 -3.29 -26.29
C LYS A 6 -20.66 -4.26 -27.47
N GLU A 7 -19.98 -5.43 -27.39
CA GLU A 7 -19.98 -6.40 -28.48
C GLU A 7 -21.19 -7.34 -28.48
N LYS A 8 -21.68 -7.71 -27.30
CA LYS A 8 -22.75 -8.74 -27.15
C LYS A 8 -24.10 -8.16 -26.76
N ASN A 9 -24.17 -6.87 -26.45
CA ASN A 9 -25.38 -6.20 -25.94
C ASN A 9 -26.00 -6.94 -24.74
N SER A 10 -25.18 -7.55 -23.91
CA SER A 10 -25.52 -8.37 -22.76
C SER A 10 -24.53 -8.11 -21.63
N PRO A 11 -24.90 -8.24 -20.36
CA PRO A 11 -23.96 -8.19 -19.27
C PRO A 11 -22.93 -9.32 -19.38
N LEU A 12 -21.73 -9.12 -18.83
CA LEU A 12 -20.69 -10.14 -18.83
C LEU A 12 -20.97 -11.23 -17.79
N TYR A 13 -21.60 -10.84 -16.68
CA TYR A 13 -21.95 -11.71 -15.56
C TYR A 13 -23.31 -11.28 -14.99
N ASP A 14 -24.07 -12.25 -14.52
CA ASP A 14 -25.41 -12.07 -13.95
C ASP A 14 -25.47 -12.50 -12.47
N THR A 15 -24.46 -13.23 -12.01
CA THR A 15 -24.38 -13.73 -10.63
C THR A 15 -23.13 -13.19 -9.91
N ASP A 16 -23.15 -13.19 -8.57
CA ASP A 16 -21.99 -12.83 -7.73
C ASP A 16 -20.85 -13.83 -7.90
N GLU A 17 -21.14 -15.09 -8.18
CA GLU A 17 -20.13 -16.11 -8.43
C GLU A 17 -19.36 -15.82 -9.72
N GLU A 18 -20.04 -15.58 -10.83
CA GLU A 18 -19.44 -15.18 -12.10
C GLU A 18 -18.63 -13.87 -11.98
N HIS A 19 -19.13 -12.93 -11.18
CA HIS A 19 -18.41 -11.69 -10.89
C HIS A 19 -17.09 -11.97 -10.14
N ASN A 20 -17.10 -12.86 -9.15
CA ASN A 20 -15.91 -13.23 -8.40
C ASN A 20 -14.89 -13.98 -9.27
N GLU A 21 -15.32 -14.91 -10.11
CA GLU A 21 -14.45 -15.56 -11.10
C GLU A 21 -13.79 -14.55 -12.03
N MET A 22 -14.56 -13.57 -12.50
CA MET A 22 -14.03 -12.50 -13.34
C MET A 22 -12.99 -11.63 -12.61
N ARG A 23 -13.19 -11.35 -11.33
CA ARG A 23 -12.21 -10.61 -10.51
C ARG A 23 -10.89 -11.38 -10.40
N ILE A 24 -10.96 -12.69 -10.16
CA ILE A 24 -9.76 -13.55 -10.09
C ILE A 24 -9.03 -13.52 -11.44
N TYR A 25 -9.76 -13.68 -12.53
CA TYR A 25 -9.17 -13.62 -13.87
C TYR A 25 -8.52 -12.27 -14.19
N CYS A 26 -9.17 -11.16 -13.82
CA CYS A 26 -8.60 -9.83 -13.97
C CYS A 26 -7.31 -9.63 -13.13
N GLU A 27 -7.25 -10.22 -11.92
CA GLU A 27 -6.04 -10.20 -11.09
C GLU A 27 -4.88 -10.95 -11.77
N GLU A 28 -5.13 -12.09 -12.41
CA GLU A 28 -4.13 -12.82 -13.17
C GLU A 28 -3.62 -12.02 -14.37
N LEU A 29 -4.52 -11.34 -15.10
CA LEU A 29 -4.14 -10.45 -16.20
C LEU A 29 -3.29 -9.27 -15.69
N LYS A 30 -3.68 -8.65 -14.58
CA LYS A 30 -2.93 -7.56 -13.94
C LYS A 30 -1.50 -8.01 -13.57
N ARG A 31 -1.34 -9.17 -12.93
CA ARG A 31 -0.03 -9.74 -12.59
C ARG A 31 0.83 -10.00 -13.82
N SER A 32 0.20 -10.48 -14.88
CA SER A 32 0.89 -10.75 -16.14
C SER A 32 1.34 -9.47 -16.85
N LEU A 33 0.56 -8.37 -16.75
CA LEU A 33 0.94 -7.04 -17.28
C LEU A 33 2.13 -6.42 -16.55
N SER A 34 2.44 -6.84 -15.32
CA SER A 34 3.67 -6.40 -14.65
C SER A 34 4.96 -6.93 -15.31
N LYS A 35 4.83 -7.94 -16.20
CA LYS A 35 5.96 -8.60 -16.88
C LYS A 35 5.89 -8.50 -18.40
N ARG A 36 4.78 -8.05 -18.97
CA ARG A 36 4.52 -8.01 -20.41
C ARG A 36 3.85 -6.70 -20.77
N GLU A 37 4.21 -6.12 -21.91
CA GLU A 37 3.62 -4.88 -22.39
C GLU A 37 2.18 -5.03 -22.86
N GLU A 38 1.81 -6.22 -23.33
CA GLU A 38 0.49 -6.55 -23.84
C GLU A 38 0.09 -7.99 -23.50
N ILE A 39 -1.20 -8.21 -23.27
CA ILE A 39 -1.77 -9.53 -23.00
C ILE A 39 -3.12 -9.65 -23.71
N SER A 40 -3.31 -10.79 -24.37
CA SER A 40 -4.62 -11.19 -24.89
C SER A 40 -5.49 -11.76 -23.78
N PHE A 41 -6.77 -11.45 -23.81
CA PHE A 41 -7.76 -12.01 -22.90
C PHE A 41 -8.96 -12.58 -23.63
N THR A 42 -9.71 -13.44 -22.97
CA THR A 42 -10.97 -13.99 -23.47
C THR A 42 -12.01 -13.88 -22.36
N LEU A 43 -13.02 -13.05 -22.57
CA LEU A 43 -14.18 -12.95 -21.69
C LEU A 43 -15.23 -13.98 -22.13
N LYS A 44 -15.76 -14.72 -21.18
CA LYS A 44 -16.85 -15.70 -21.40
C LYS A 44 -18.06 -15.24 -20.59
N GLY A 45 -19.20 -15.14 -21.22
CA GLY A 45 -20.47 -14.82 -20.58
C GLY A 45 -21.61 -15.56 -21.29
N ALA A 46 -22.85 -15.39 -20.83
CA ALA A 46 -24.02 -16.08 -21.35
C ALA A 46 -24.23 -15.89 -22.86
N ALA A 47 -23.92 -14.70 -23.40
CA ALA A 47 -24.05 -14.39 -24.83
C ALA A 47 -22.81 -14.84 -25.67
N GLY A 48 -21.90 -15.62 -25.11
CA GLY A 48 -20.75 -16.20 -25.81
C GLY A 48 -19.40 -15.67 -25.36
N ARG A 49 -18.43 -15.65 -26.27
CA ARG A 49 -17.03 -15.26 -25.99
C ARG A 49 -16.68 -13.97 -26.71
N VAL A 50 -15.89 -13.14 -26.04
CA VAL A 50 -15.27 -11.94 -26.60
C VAL A 50 -13.76 -12.03 -26.35
N LYS A 51 -12.97 -11.80 -27.38
CA LYS A 51 -11.50 -11.73 -27.29
C LYS A 51 -11.05 -10.29 -27.40
N GLY A 52 -10.01 -9.96 -26.69
CA GLY A 52 -9.39 -8.64 -26.76
C GLY A 52 -7.95 -8.67 -26.29
N THR A 53 -7.31 -7.52 -26.35
CA THR A 53 -5.99 -7.27 -25.79
C THR A 53 -6.03 -6.11 -24.82
N ILE A 54 -5.17 -6.16 -23.80
CA ILE A 54 -4.93 -5.05 -22.91
C ILE A 54 -3.44 -4.78 -22.82
N THR A 55 -3.06 -3.53 -22.95
CA THR A 55 -1.68 -3.07 -22.84
C THR A 55 -1.38 -2.49 -21.47
N GLN A 56 -0.10 -2.43 -21.09
CA GLN A 56 0.34 -1.70 -19.88
C GLN A 56 -0.13 -0.23 -19.92
N ASN A 57 -0.03 0.44 -21.07
CA ASN A 57 -0.47 1.82 -21.20
C ASN A 57 -1.95 1.97 -20.86
N LYS A 58 -2.80 1.08 -21.40
CA LYS A 58 -4.24 1.10 -21.06
C LYS A 58 -4.50 0.81 -19.59
N PHE A 59 -3.75 -0.10 -19.00
CA PHE A 59 -3.82 -0.36 -17.57
C PHE A 59 -3.38 0.86 -16.75
N ASN A 60 -2.27 1.50 -17.13
CA ASN A 60 -1.76 2.70 -16.47
C ASN A 60 -2.78 3.87 -16.51
N GLU A 61 -3.47 4.06 -17.64
CA GLU A 61 -4.58 5.03 -17.73
C GLU A 61 -5.69 4.73 -16.71
N LEU A 62 -6.06 3.45 -16.55
CA LEU A 62 -7.11 3.03 -15.62
C LEU A 62 -6.74 3.24 -14.15
N ILE A 63 -5.46 3.16 -13.81
CA ILE A 63 -4.97 3.32 -12.44
C ILE A 63 -4.37 4.71 -12.15
N ALA A 64 -4.37 5.63 -13.11
CA ALA A 64 -3.73 6.94 -12.99
C ALA A 64 -4.19 7.73 -11.75
N SER A 65 -5.49 7.70 -11.43
CA SER A 65 -6.02 8.36 -10.24
C SER A 65 -5.52 7.75 -8.92
N TYR A 66 -5.25 6.44 -8.90
CA TYR A 66 -4.66 5.78 -7.74
C TYR A 66 -3.19 6.14 -7.60
N ILE A 67 -2.45 6.24 -8.71
CA ILE A 67 -1.04 6.67 -8.69
C ILE A 67 -0.94 8.09 -8.16
N ALA A 68 -1.73 9.04 -8.68
CA ALA A 68 -1.75 10.42 -8.20
C ALA A 68 -2.09 10.52 -6.70
N ARG A 69 -2.99 9.66 -6.20
CA ARG A 69 -3.28 9.59 -4.76
C ARG A 69 -2.11 9.07 -3.94
N ILE A 70 -1.35 8.10 -4.47
CA ILE A 70 -0.13 7.60 -3.79
C ILE A 70 0.91 8.71 -3.72
N GLU A 71 1.15 9.45 -4.80
CA GLU A 71 2.06 10.59 -4.84
C GLU A 71 1.72 11.60 -3.75
N MET A 72 0.46 12.04 -3.68
CA MET A 72 -0.01 12.98 -2.66
C MET A 72 0.18 12.45 -1.23
N LEU A 73 -0.05 11.15 -0.98
CA LEU A 73 0.16 10.54 0.33
C LEU A 73 1.65 10.52 0.72
N ILE A 74 2.54 10.29 -0.24
CA ILE A 74 3.99 10.33 0.00
C ILE A 74 4.43 11.77 0.29
N GLU A 75 3.97 12.76 -0.48
CA GLU A 75 4.26 14.18 -0.24
C GLU A 75 3.81 14.59 1.16
N THR A 76 2.59 14.24 1.55
CA THR A 76 2.07 14.50 2.90
C THR A 76 2.94 13.86 3.98
N ALA A 77 3.37 12.62 3.79
CA ALA A 77 4.23 11.92 4.76
C ALA A 77 5.62 12.58 4.88
N LEU A 78 6.19 13.06 3.79
CA LEU A 78 7.44 13.82 3.79
C LEU A 78 7.30 15.16 4.53
N GLU A 79 6.22 15.88 4.29
CA GLU A 79 5.91 17.14 4.98
C GLU A 79 5.75 16.93 6.48
N GLU A 80 4.98 15.92 6.91
CA GLU A 80 4.77 15.59 8.33
C GLU A 80 6.05 15.15 9.04
N SER A 81 6.95 14.44 8.36
CA SER A 81 8.25 14.05 8.92
C SER A 81 9.30 15.15 8.87
N SER A 82 9.01 16.27 8.19
CA SER A 82 9.98 17.34 7.87
C SER A 82 11.16 16.84 7.03
N ASP A 83 10.92 15.79 6.24
CA ASP A 83 11.87 15.25 5.27
C ASP A 83 11.59 15.74 3.86
N THR A 84 12.56 15.56 2.98
CA THR A 84 12.42 15.82 1.55
C THR A 84 12.81 14.58 0.76
N SER A 85 12.45 14.52 -0.51
CA SER A 85 12.87 13.42 -1.40
C SER A 85 14.39 13.25 -1.43
N GLU A 86 15.15 14.31 -1.21
CA GLU A 86 16.62 14.31 -1.20
C GLU A 86 17.19 13.66 0.07
N THR A 87 16.54 13.88 1.23
CA THR A 87 16.99 13.31 2.53
C THR A 87 16.71 11.82 2.64
N ILE A 88 15.74 11.28 1.89
CA ILE A 88 15.45 9.85 1.85
C ILE A 88 16.62 9.11 1.19
N THR A 89 17.27 8.23 1.92
CA THR A 89 18.44 7.48 1.44
C THR A 89 18.08 6.27 0.59
N SER A 90 16.93 5.63 0.85
CA SER A 90 16.47 4.45 0.11
C SER A 90 14.95 4.35 0.11
N VAL A 91 14.40 3.83 -0.98
CA VAL A 91 12.96 3.54 -1.14
C VAL A 91 12.78 2.04 -1.19
N LEU A 92 12.10 1.48 -0.18
CA LEU A 92 11.85 0.06 -0.08
C LEU A 92 10.44 -0.27 -0.54
N LEU A 93 10.33 -1.21 -1.47
CA LEU A 93 9.07 -1.73 -1.98
C LEU A 93 8.64 -2.94 -1.17
N VAL A 94 7.38 -2.93 -0.72
CA VAL A 94 6.74 -4.05 0.00
C VAL A 94 5.33 -4.25 -0.54
N GLY A 95 4.89 -5.50 -0.60
CA GLY A 95 3.55 -5.87 -1.06
C GLY A 95 3.41 -6.03 -2.57
N GLY A 96 2.40 -6.79 -2.99
CA GLY A 96 2.23 -7.23 -4.38
C GLY A 96 2.00 -6.09 -5.38
N SER A 97 1.35 -5.00 -4.98
CA SER A 97 1.07 -3.84 -5.86
C SER A 97 2.34 -3.07 -6.24
N SER A 98 3.40 -3.14 -5.43
CA SER A 98 4.68 -2.52 -5.74
C SER A 98 5.40 -3.13 -6.96
N ARG A 99 4.89 -4.27 -7.47
CA ARG A 99 5.37 -4.89 -8.71
C ARG A 99 4.87 -4.21 -9.98
N ILE A 100 3.92 -3.27 -9.87
CA ILE A 100 3.37 -2.53 -11.01
C ILE A 100 4.44 -1.56 -11.54
N PRO A 101 4.86 -1.66 -12.82
CA PRO A 101 5.93 -0.82 -13.36
C PRO A 101 5.68 0.69 -13.23
N ALA A 102 4.43 1.13 -13.40
CA ALA A 102 4.07 2.54 -13.27
C ALA A 102 4.32 3.09 -11.85
N ILE A 103 4.11 2.28 -10.81
CA ILE A 103 4.41 2.67 -9.42
C ILE A 103 5.92 2.80 -9.23
N GLN A 104 6.70 1.85 -9.76
CA GLN A 104 8.16 1.90 -9.65
C GLN A 104 8.73 3.12 -10.39
N SER A 105 8.22 3.40 -11.59
CA SER A 105 8.61 4.58 -12.38
C SER A 105 8.27 5.89 -11.69
N MET A 106 7.09 5.98 -11.09
CA MET A 106 6.67 7.15 -10.31
C MET A 106 7.60 7.38 -9.11
N LEU A 107 7.89 6.34 -8.31
CA LEU A 107 8.79 6.45 -7.17
C LEU A 107 10.21 6.82 -7.59
N LYS A 108 10.72 6.23 -8.67
CA LYS A 108 12.02 6.60 -9.23
C LYS A 108 12.06 8.06 -9.64
N SER A 109 11.01 8.57 -10.28
CA SER A 109 10.91 9.99 -10.66
C SER A 109 10.84 10.92 -9.45
N MET A 110 10.10 10.53 -8.40
CA MET A 110 9.90 11.35 -7.20
C MET A 110 11.17 11.46 -6.34
N PHE A 111 11.91 10.36 -6.20
CA PHE A 111 13.08 10.28 -5.30
C PHE A 111 14.42 10.36 -6.02
N ASP A 112 14.43 10.34 -7.34
CA ASP A 112 15.66 10.21 -8.17
C ASP A 112 16.57 9.04 -7.74
N LYS A 113 15.93 7.94 -7.29
CA LYS A 113 16.59 6.73 -6.78
C LYS A 113 15.86 5.49 -7.29
N GLU A 114 16.61 4.44 -7.56
CA GLU A 114 16.01 3.14 -7.90
C GLU A 114 15.36 2.53 -6.65
N PRO A 115 14.04 2.29 -6.67
CA PRO A 115 13.38 1.58 -5.59
C PRO A 115 13.92 0.14 -5.47
N THR A 116 14.19 -0.28 -4.25
CA THR A 116 14.69 -1.63 -3.96
C THR A 116 13.60 -2.51 -3.37
N GLN A 117 13.65 -3.80 -3.66
CA GLN A 117 12.73 -4.77 -3.08
C GLN A 117 13.34 -5.33 -1.79
N ALA A 118 12.60 -5.24 -0.69
CA ALA A 118 13.01 -5.83 0.59
C ALA A 118 12.69 -7.34 0.58
N GLY A 119 13.64 -8.15 0.14
CA GLY A 119 13.51 -9.61 0.16
C GLY A 119 12.30 -10.11 -0.65
N ASN A 120 11.54 -11.05 -0.08
CA ASN A 120 10.28 -11.50 -0.68
C ASN A 120 9.15 -10.53 -0.32
N LEU A 121 8.63 -9.83 -1.33
CA LEU A 121 7.57 -8.81 -1.18
C LEU A 121 6.30 -9.34 -0.50
N ASP A 122 5.99 -10.61 -0.67
CA ASP A 122 4.78 -11.24 -0.16
C ASP A 122 4.95 -11.70 1.31
N GLU A 123 6.19 -11.92 1.76
CA GLU A 123 6.53 -12.44 3.09
C GLU A 123 7.07 -11.38 4.07
N SER A 124 7.49 -10.22 3.57
CA SER A 124 8.15 -9.18 4.37
C SER A 124 7.35 -8.76 5.60
N VAL A 125 6.02 -8.64 5.48
CA VAL A 125 5.14 -8.28 6.60
C VAL A 125 5.08 -9.40 7.64
N ALA A 126 4.98 -10.67 7.21
CA ALA A 126 4.95 -11.82 8.10
C ALA A 126 6.30 -11.99 8.85
N LEU A 127 7.41 -11.80 8.13
CA LEU A 127 8.75 -11.84 8.72
C LEU A 127 8.95 -10.70 9.73
N GLY A 128 8.52 -9.48 9.39
CA GLY A 128 8.52 -8.35 10.32
C GLY A 128 7.69 -8.61 11.57
N GLY A 129 6.50 -9.20 11.41
CA GLY A 129 5.65 -9.63 12.52
C GLY A 129 6.32 -10.69 13.41
N ALA A 130 7.05 -11.63 12.83
CA ALA A 130 7.79 -12.65 13.59
C ALA A 130 8.94 -12.01 14.38
N ILE A 131 9.68 -11.06 13.79
CA ILE A 131 10.74 -10.29 14.48
C ILE A 131 10.14 -9.50 15.64
N TYR A 132 9.03 -8.80 15.41
CA TYR A 132 8.32 -8.05 16.44
C TYR A 132 7.87 -8.94 17.60
N ALA A 133 7.28 -10.10 17.30
CA ALA A 133 6.88 -11.07 18.32
C ALA A 133 8.07 -11.57 19.14
N GLY A 134 9.21 -11.85 18.48
CA GLY A 134 10.46 -12.23 19.15
C GLY A 134 10.96 -11.16 20.11
N LEU A 135 10.99 -9.89 19.68
CA LEU A 135 11.37 -8.76 20.54
C LEU A 135 10.44 -8.62 21.75
N LYS A 136 9.12 -8.70 21.55
CA LYS A 136 8.15 -8.65 22.65
C LYS A 136 8.27 -9.86 23.61
N MET A 137 8.60 -11.03 23.11
CA MET A 137 8.86 -12.19 23.97
C MET A 137 10.13 -12.01 24.81
N ILE A 138 11.22 -11.46 24.23
CA ILE A 138 12.46 -11.14 24.96
C ILE A 138 12.16 -10.13 26.09
N GLU A 139 11.35 -9.12 25.81
CA GLU A 139 10.97 -8.09 26.77
C GLU A 139 10.10 -8.63 27.92
N THR A 140 9.13 -9.49 27.62
CA THR A 140 8.12 -9.93 28.60
C THR A 140 8.47 -11.26 29.31
N ASN A 141 9.15 -12.17 28.63
CA ASN A 141 9.48 -13.53 29.10
C ASN A 141 10.87 -13.99 28.66
N PRO A 142 11.96 -13.32 29.04
CA PRO A 142 13.30 -13.60 28.54
C PRO A 142 13.74 -15.05 28.75
N ASP A 143 13.34 -15.66 29.86
CA ASP A 143 13.71 -17.03 30.21
C ASP A 143 13.08 -18.10 29.30
N LYS A 144 12.06 -17.75 28.51
CA LYS A 144 11.37 -18.66 27.58
C LYS A 144 11.83 -18.52 26.13
N VAL A 145 12.75 -17.61 25.86
CA VAL A 145 13.25 -17.36 24.49
C VAL A 145 14.58 -18.07 24.29
N ASP A 146 14.70 -18.74 23.15
CA ASP A 146 15.97 -19.36 22.74
C ASP A 146 17.10 -18.33 22.69
N THR A 147 18.25 -18.71 23.19
CA THR A 147 19.45 -17.86 23.24
C THR A 147 19.91 -17.44 21.84
N ALA A 148 19.69 -18.26 20.81
CA ALA A 148 19.99 -17.91 19.43
C ALA A 148 19.09 -16.79 18.90
N ILE A 149 17.80 -16.79 19.26
CA ILE A 149 16.84 -15.72 18.92
C ILE A 149 17.24 -14.42 19.63
N THR A 150 17.54 -14.52 20.93
CA THR A 150 17.98 -13.35 21.71
C THR A 150 19.25 -12.75 21.14
N ALA A 151 20.24 -13.58 20.77
CA ALA A 151 21.49 -13.12 20.16
C ALA A 151 21.26 -12.48 18.78
N GLY A 152 20.35 -13.05 17.97
CA GLY A 152 20.02 -12.53 16.64
C GLY A 152 19.28 -11.20 16.66
N LEU A 153 18.52 -10.91 17.72
CA LEU A 153 17.71 -9.70 17.84
C LEU A 153 18.27 -8.62 18.76
N LYS A 154 19.43 -8.85 19.40
CA LYS A 154 20.02 -7.95 20.41
C LYS A 154 20.24 -6.52 19.94
N ASP A 155 20.56 -6.32 18.66
CA ASP A 155 20.85 -5.01 18.06
C ASP A 155 19.64 -4.39 17.38
N VAL A 156 18.48 -5.08 17.34
CA VAL A 156 17.25 -4.60 16.76
C VAL A 156 16.49 -3.78 17.80
N LYS A 157 16.28 -2.51 17.52
CA LYS A 157 15.45 -1.62 18.34
C LYS A 157 14.18 -1.27 17.58
N LEU A 158 13.05 -1.41 18.24
CA LEU A 158 11.75 -1.02 17.72
C LEU A 158 11.22 0.15 18.53
N GLY A 159 10.86 1.24 17.84
CA GLY A 159 10.17 2.38 18.43
C GLY A 159 8.73 2.38 17.96
N GLU A 160 7.78 2.46 18.89
CA GLU A 160 6.38 2.68 18.57
C GLU A 160 6.10 4.20 18.61
N VAL A 161 5.36 4.68 17.61
CA VAL A 161 4.94 6.09 17.53
C VAL A 161 3.43 6.16 17.46
N ALA A 162 2.87 7.18 18.09
CA ALA A 162 1.45 7.49 17.92
C ALA A 162 1.24 8.14 16.54
N SER A 163 0.34 7.58 15.75
CA SER A 163 -0.01 8.12 14.43
C SER A 163 -0.87 9.39 14.49
N HIS A 164 -1.33 9.76 15.69
CA HIS A 164 -2.19 10.92 15.93
C HIS A 164 -1.77 11.60 17.23
N TYR A 165 -1.96 12.91 17.30
CA TYR A 165 -1.84 13.64 18.54
C TYR A 165 -3.01 13.30 19.45
N PHE A 166 -2.72 13.00 20.70
CA PHE A 166 -3.72 12.84 21.75
C PHE A 166 -3.82 14.14 22.52
N GLY A 167 -5.04 14.60 22.75
CA GLY A 167 -5.27 15.85 23.46
C GLY A 167 -6.65 15.88 24.09
N THR A 168 -6.88 16.84 24.95
CA THR A 168 -8.19 17.14 25.54
C THR A 168 -8.53 18.59 25.32
N THR A 169 -9.81 18.86 25.29
CA THR A 169 -10.32 20.23 25.30
C THR A 169 -10.61 20.62 26.74
N CYS A 170 -10.04 21.71 27.21
CA CYS A 170 -10.28 22.21 28.54
C CYS A 170 -10.84 23.64 28.46
N LEU A 171 -11.54 24.08 29.55
CA LEU A 171 -11.92 25.46 29.71
C LEU A 171 -10.70 26.24 30.19
N GLY A 172 -10.34 27.25 29.44
CA GLY A 172 -9.32 28.20 29.80
C GLY A 172 -9.91 29.62 29.89
N VAL A 173 -9.21 30.54 30.50
CA VAL A 173 -9.62 31.97 30.54
C VAL A 173 -8.78 32.71 29.51
N ASP A 174 -9.46 33.33 28.56
CA ASP A 174 -8.83 34.31 27.67
C ASP A 174 -8.50 35.57 28.46
N LYS A 175 -7.21 35.84 28.62
CA LYS A 175 -6.74 36.99 29.44
C LYS A 175 -7.07 38.34 28.82
N VAL A 176 -7.37 38.38 27.52
CA VAL A 176 -7.72 39.63 26.81
C VAL A 176 -9.22 39.89 26.90
N LEU A 177 -10.02 38.81 26.80
CA LEU A 177 -11.48 38.89 26.80
C LEU A 177 -12.09 38.68 28.19
N GLU A 178 -11.29 38.25 29.19
CA GLU A 178 -11.72 37.85 30.53
C GLU A 178 -12.90 36.85 30.55
N LYS A 179 -12.95 36.00 29.51
CA LYS A 179 -14.00 35.00 29.32
C LYS A 179 -13.42 33.58 29.30
N GLU A 180 -14.23 32.64 29.77
CA GLU A 180 -13.91 31.22 29.58
C GLU A 180 -14.02 30.86 28.12
N VAL A 181 -12.97 30.23 27.57
CA VAL A 181 -12.88 29.78 26.20
C VAL A 181 -12.41 28.33 26.18
N LEU A 182 -12.86 27.55 25.19
CA LEU A 182 -12.38 26.22 24.97
C LEU A 182 -10.96 26.25 24.41
N GLN A 183 -10.05 25.58 25.07
CA GLN A 183 -8.65 25.43 24.65
C GLN A 183 -8.32 23.96 24.44
N ASN A 184 -7.59 23.69 23.37
CA ASN A 184 -7.05 22.34 23.09
C ASN A 184 -5.69 22.21 23.76
N SER A 185 -5.52 21.15 24.55
CA SER A 185 -4.24 20.78 25.14
C SER A 185 -3.79 19.46 24.56
N ILE A 186 -2.56 19.40 24.05
CA ILE A 186 -1.91 18.19 23.56
C ILE A 186 -1.25 17.52 24.78
N ILE A 187 -1.48 16.23 24.96
CA ILE A 187 -0.93 15.41 26.03
C ILE A 187 0.28 14.65 25.48
#